data_c67bb9c676e785cdc97f8a50e1733f42
#
_entry.id   c67bb9c676e785cdc97f8a50e1733f42
#
_cell.length_a   1.000
_cell.length_b   1.000
_cell.length_c   1.000
_cell.angle_alpha   90.00
_cell.angle_beta   90.00
_cell.angle_gamma   90.00
#
_symmetry.space_group_name_H-M   'P 1'
#
loop_
_entity.id
_entity.type
_entity.pdbx_description
1 polymer ?
#
loop_
_entity_poly.entity_id
_entity_poly.type
_entity_poly.pdbx_seq_one_letter_code
_entity_poly.pdbx_strand_id
1 'polypeptide(L)'
;MVDHSSQNADKLLGVLVVTLIFSVMNGTMFNVALPEIGKEFNLVPSEVSWIMTSYMVVYAVGSIVMGKLADKYRLKDLLTYGLLIFALGSLLGLLATEYWVIILGRVIQAAGASVLPATAMIIPVRYFAPEKRGRALGTSAVGLALGNALGPVAAGLITSFGSWRLMFVLSLLPLLTLPFFRKYLDNAKGKAGSIDILGGGLLAVSVAFFLLAITQMQVLLFLSGFATLAFFILRIRKAKEPFIKPILFKNKNFSIGLLLASMTTAMSFSMTFMTPQFLSAVNGLTPSNIGFVLVPAAIASAIMGRKGGRVADTRGNFALVFIASVFIFLAFSLLSTFIGVSAFVIALILIFGNVGQTFMQISMSNTISQTLSKEETGVGMGLLSMINFISGAMAMSVVGKLLDKGSTSLKLNPFVANEAANMYSNIFGVMSLLILLVVMLYRFQFGTGVSTLNMTSKVNKNL
;
A
#
# COMPACT_ATOMS: atom_id res chain seq x y z
N MET A 1 41.24 -7.65 -1.72
CA MET A 1 40.29 -7.43 -0.59
C MET A 1 38.93 -6.86 -0.99
N VAL A 2 38.71 -6.47 -2.25
CA VAL A 2 37.44 -5.87 -2.76
C VAL A 2 36.34 -6.92 -3.03
N ASP A 3 36.70 -8.17 -3.20
CA ASP A 3 35.79 -9.22 -3.72
C ASP A 3 34.84 -9.81 -2.64
N HIS A 4 35.30 -9.96 -1.41
CA HIS A 4 34.49 -10.52 -0.31
C HIS A 4 33.40 -9.57 0.19
N SER A 5 33.60 -8.24 0.10
CA SER A 5 32.61 -7.26 0.55
C SER A 5 31.45 -7.13 -0.45
N SER A 6 31.73 -7.20 -1.75
CA SER A 6 30.72 -7.14 -2.81
C SER A 6 29.86 -8.40 -2.86
N GLN A 7 30.45 -9.57 -2.67
CA GLN A 7 29.73 -10.85 -2.58
C GLN A 7 28.77 -10.90 -1.38
N ASN A 8 29.17 -10.35 -0.24
CA ASN A 8 28.30 -10.29 0.94
C ASN A 8 27.14 -9.29 0.74
N ALA A 9 27.36 -8.18 0.02
CA ALA A 9 26.30 -7.23 -0.32
C ALA A 9 25.24 -7.84 -1.25
N ASP A 10 25.64 -8.60 -2.28
CA ASP A 10 24.70 -9.28 -3.19
C ASP A 10 23.92 -10.39 -2.46
N LYS A 11 24.55 -11.16 -1.56
CA LYS A 11 23.86 -12.14 -0.71
C LYS A 11 22.86 -11.46 0.22
N LEU A 12 23.25 -10.35 0.86
CA LEU A 12 22.37 -9.57 1.72
C LEU A 12 21.16 -9.02 0.95
N LEU A 13 21.36 -8.56 -0.27
CA LEU A 13 20.28 -8.11 -1.16
C LEU A 13 19.32 -9.27 -1.50
N GLY A 14 19.83 -10.46 -1.79
CA GLY A 14 19.00 -11.65 -2.01
C GLY A 14 18.14 -12.02 -0.80
N VAL A 15 18.72 -11.99 0.40
CA VAL A 15 17.99 -12.21 1.66
C VAL A 15 16.90 -11.15 1.86
N LEU A 16 17.21 -9.88 1.59
CA LEU A 16 16.24 -8.78 1.65
C LEU A 16 15.07 -9.01 0.69
N VAL A 17 15.34 -9.36 -0.58
CA VAL A 17 14.31 -9.60 -1.59
C VAL A 17 13.36 -10.71 -1.17
N VAL A 18 13.88 -11.84 -0.68
CA VAL A 18 13.06 -12.96 -0.16
C VAL A 18 12.19 -12.48 1.01
N THR A 19 12.75 -11.71 1.94
CA THR A 19 11.99 -11.17 3.07
C THR A 19 10.89 -10.22 2.63
N LEU A 20 11.17 -9.35 1.65
CA LEU A 20 10.20 -8.42 1.08
C LEU A 20 9.07 -9.17 0.37
N ILE A 21 9.37 -10.21 -0.40
CA ILE A 21 8.35 -11.04 -1.07
C ILE A 21 7.35 -11.56 -0.03
N PHE A 22 7.81 -12.25 0.99
CA PHE A 22 6.92 -12.83 2.00
C PHE A 22 6.18 -11.79 2.84
N SER A 23 6.82 -10.67 3.17
CA SER A 23 6.19 -9.59 3.94
C SER A 23 5.09 -8.89 3.17
N VAL A 24 5.33 -8.55 1.90
CA VAL A 24 4.33 -7.90 1.05
C VAL A 24 3.20 -8.86 0.68
N MET A 25 3.55 -10.12 0.41
CA MET A 25 2.57 -11.19 0.20
C MET A 25 1.63 -11.33 1.40
N ASN A 26 2.15 -11.27 2.64
CA ASN A 26 1.32 -11.24 3.85
C ASN A 26 0.32 -10.07 3.82
N GLY A 27 0.73 -8.90 3.38
CA GLY A 27 -0.15 -7.74 3.27
C GLY A 27 -1.31 -7.92 2.27
N THR A 28 -1.13 -8.72 1.23
CA THR A 28 -2.10 -8.83 0.12
C THR A 28 -2.93 -10.12 0.16
N MET A 29 -2.39 -11.23 0.67
CA MET A 29 -3.10 -12.52 0.68
C MET A 29 -4.36 -12.51 1.56
N PHE A 30 -4.37 -11.78 2.68
CA PHE A 30 -5.53 -11.73 3.57
C PHE A 30 -6.76 -11.11 2.91
N ASN A 31 -6.61 -10.23 1.89
CA ASN A 31 -7.77 -9.70 1.16
C ASN A 31 -8.66 -10.81 0.57
N VAL A 32 -8.06 -11.89 0.09
CA VAL A 32 -8.79 -13.02 -0.50
C VAL A 32 -9.57 -13.81 0.56
N ALA A 33 -9.05 -13.88 1.79
CA ALA A 33 -9.66 -14.61 2.90
C ALA A 33 -10.73 -13.79 3.65
N LEU A 34 -10.80 -12.46 3.46
CA LEU A 34 -11.72 -11.60 4.20
C LEU A 34 -13.17 -12.07 4.18
N PRO A 35 -13.76 -12.51 3.03
CA PRO A 35 -15.13 -13.02 3.01
C PRO A 35 -15.33 -14.28 3.85
N GLU A 36 -14.33 -15.18 3.89
CA GLU A 36 -14.39 -16.41 4.68
C GLU A 36 -14.29 -16.11 6.17
N ILE A 37 -13.35 -15.25 6.56
CA ILE A 37 -13.21 -14.78 7.96
C ILE A 37 -14.49 -14.08 8.41
N GLY A 38 -15.08 -13.24 7.55
CA GLY A 38 -16.35 -12.58 7.82
C GLY A 38 -17.48 -13.54 8.09
N LYS A 39 -17.59 -14.61 7.30
CA LYS A 39 -18.60 -15.66 7.51
C LYS A 39 -18.37 -16.45 8.79
N GLU A 40 -17.11 -16.83 9.09
CA GLU A 40 -16.76 -17.62 10.27
C GLU A 40 -17.10 -16.89 11.58
N PHE A 41 -16.82 -15.58 11.65
CA PHE A 41 -17.07 -14.77 12.86
C PHE A 41 -18.36 -13.96 12.79
N ASN A 42 -19.21 -14.16 11.78
CA ASN A 42 -20.46 -13.40 11.58
C ASN A 42 -20.26 -11.87 11.56
N LEU A 43 -19.21 -11.42 10.86
CA LEU A 43 -18.83 -10.01 10.79
C LEU A 43 -19.48 -9.31 9.59
N VAL A 44 -19.83 -8.06 9.79
CA VAL A 44 -20.22 -7.16 8.69
C VAL A 44 -18.97 -6.64 7.94
N PRO A 45 -19.09 -6.19 6.68
CA PRO A 45 -17.95 -5.74 5.87
C PRO A 45 -17.08 -4.65 6.53
N SER A 46 -17.68 -3.72 7.29
CA SER A 46 -16.92 -2.71 8.01
C SER A 46 -16.06 -3.30 9.13
N GLU A 47 -16.52 -4.34 9.83
CA GLU A 47 -15.72 -5.05 10.82
C GLU A 47 -14.61 -5.87 10.15
N VAL A 48 -14.93 -6.59 9.07
CA VAL A 48 -13.94 -7.33 8.29
C VAL A 48 -12.80 -6.42 7.80
N SER A 49 -13.11 -5.17 7.43
CA SER A 49 -12.10 -4.20 6.97
C SER A 49 -11.00 -3.94 8.01
N TRP A 50 -11.31 -4.07 9.31
CA TRP A 50 -10.34 -3.86 10.38
C TRP A 50 -9.15 -4.83 10.36
N ILE A 51 -9.32 -6.04 9.81
CA ILE A 51 -8.22 -6.99 9.63
C ILE A 51 -7.10 -6.40 8.77
N MET A 52 -7.46 -5.59 7.77
CA MET A 52 -6.51 -4.92 6.88
C MET A 52 -6.13 -3.53 7.38
N THR A 53 -7.11 -2.73 7.80
CA THR A 53 -6.89 -1.33 8.16
C THR A 53 -6.05 -1.18 9.43
N SER A 54 -6.23 -2.03 10.43
CA SER A 54 -5.40 -2.04 11.64
C SER A 54 -3.92 -2.30 11.31
N TYR A 55 -3.65 -3.27 10.43
CA TYR A 55 -2.31 -3.53 9.92
C TYR A 55 -1.74 -2.30 9.18
N MET A 56 -2.51 -1.72 8.26
CA MET A 56 -2.06 -0.62 7.41
C MET A 56 -1.68 0.64 8.20
N VAL A 57 -2.47 0.99 9.21
CA VAL A 57 -2.20 2.18 10.06
C VAL A 57 -0.92 2.00 10.86
N VAL A 58 -0.77 0.86 11.54
CA VAL A 58 0.41 0.58 12.36
C VAL A 58 1.66 0.46 11.48
N TYR A 59 1.54 -0.18 10.32
CA TYR A 59 2.63 -0.29 9.35
C TYR A 59 3.05 1.09 8.80
N ALA A 60 2.09 1.95 8.47
CA ALA A 60 2.34 3.28 7.94
C ALA A 60 3.11 4.18 8.92
N VAL A 61 2.62 4.28 10.16
CA VAL A 61 3.27 5.10 11.19
C VAL A 61 4.58 4.46 11.64
N GLY A 62 4.56 3.14 11.84
CA GLY A 62 5.73 2.36 12.26
C GLY A 62 6.89 2.46 11.26
N SER A 63 6.63 2.51 9.96
CA SER A 63 7.68 2.60 8.93
C SER A 63 8.50 3.88 9.03
N ILE A 64 7.89 5.01 9.36
CA ILE A 64 8.61 6.28 9.59
C ILE A 64 9.41 6.20 10.90
N VAL A 65 8.81 5.65 11.96
CA VAL A 65 9.51 5.45 13.24
C VAL A 65 10.74 4.56 13.03
N MET A 66 10.58 3.42 12.35
CA MET A 66 11.68 2.49 12.08
C MET A 66 12.77 3.08 11.19
N GLY A 67 12.41 3.92 10.21
CA GLY A 67 13.39 4.68 9.43
C GLY A 67 14.28 5.54 10.32
N LYS A 68 13.69 6.33 11.22
CA LYS A 68 14.44 7.17 12.18
C LYS A 68 15.22 6.33 13.23
N LEU A 69 14.66 5.17 13.65
CA LEU A 69 15.38 4.24 14.54
C LEU A 69 16.62 3.66 13.86
N ALA A 70 16.56 3.39 12.55
CA ALA A 70 17.69 2.88 11.76
C ALA A 70 18.83 3.91 11.62
N ASP A 71 18.55 5.21 11.78
CA ASP A 71 19.55 6.27 11.87
C ASP A 71 20.26 6.28 13.22
N LYS A 72 19.73 5.62 14.25
CA LYS A 72 20.28 5.63 15.62
C LYS A 72 20.81 4.28 16.06
N TYR A 73 20.07 3.21 15.78
CA TYR A 73 20.36 1.87 16.25
C TYR A 73 20.97 1.00 15.13
N ARG A 74 21.55 -0.13 15.49
CA ARG A 74 22.08 -1.10 14.53
C ARG A 74 20.92 -1.68 13.71
N LEU A 75 21.03 -1.63 12.39
CA LEU A 75 20.01 -2.19 11.49
C LEU A 75 19.77 -3.69 11.74
N LYS A 76 20.84 -4.41 12.11
CA LYS A 76 20.80 -5.82 12.51
C LYS A 76 19.87 -6.10 13.68
N ASP A 77 19.91 -5.25 14.72
CA ASP A 77 19.08 -5.41 15.91
C ASP A 77 17.61 -5.05 15.61
N LEU A 78 17.39 -3.97 14.85
CA LEU A 78 16.06 -3.55 14.44
C LEU A 78 15.35 -4.62 13.59
N LEU A 79 16.07 -5.23 12.63
CA LEU A 79 15.53 -6.35 11.85
C LEU A 79 15.27 -7.57 12.71
N THR A 80 16.17 -7.88 13.67
CA THR A 80 15.96 -9.01 14.57
C THR A 80 14.67 -8.84 15.37
N TYR A 81 14.52 -7.72 16.06
CA TYR A 81 13.30 -7.47 16.85
C TYR A 81 12.07 -7.33 15.96
N GLY A 82 12.18 -6.66 14.81
CA GLY A 82 11.08 -6.54 13.86
C GLY A 82 10.55 -7.89 13.39
N LEU A 83 11.43 -8.80 12.95
CA LEU A 83 11.03 -10.13 12.49
C LEU A 83 10.49 -11.01 13.63
N LEU A 84 11.03 -10.90 14.86
CA LEU A 84 10.50 -11.61 16.02
C LEU A 84 9.11 -11.12 16.42
N ILE A 85 8.88 -9.80 16.43
CA ILE A 85 7.57 -9.20 16.70
C ILE A 85 6.58 -9.61 15.60
N PHE A 86 7.00 -9.59 14.32
CA PHE A 86 6.17 -10.05 13.21
C PHE A 86 5.76 -11.52 13.36
N ALA A 87 6.70 -12.38 13.74
CA ALA A 87 6.43 -13.81 13.99
C ALA A 87 5.49 -14.01 15.18
N LEU A 88 5.66 -13.24 16.27
CA LEU A 88 4.74 -13.27 17.41
C LEU A 88 3.32 -12.94 17.01
N GLY A 89 3.11 -11.85 16.23
CA GLY A 89 1.80 -11.50 15.70
C GLY A 89 1.23 -12.58 14.78
N SER A 90 2.10 -13.27 14.00
CA SER A 90 1.68 -14.40 13.16
C SER A 90 1.22 -15.61 13.99
N LEU A 91 1.92 -15.93 15.07
CA LEU A 91 1.50 -16.99 16.00
C LEU A 91 0.17 -16.68 16.68
N LEU A 92 -0.02 -15.44 17.13
CA LEU A 92 -1.30 -15.01 17.71
C LEU A 92 -2.45 -15.14 16.70
N GLY A 93 -2.25 -14.71 15.45
CA GLY A 93 -3.25 -14.84 14.40
C GLY A 93 -3.54 -16.29 14.00
N LEU A 94 -2.53 -17.16 14.01
CA LEU A 94 -2.67 -18.61 13.75
C LEU A 94 -3.56 -19.28 14.80
N LEU A 95 -3.39 -18.91 16.07
CA LEU A 95 -4.10 -19.48 17.21
C LEU A 95 -5.42 -18.75 17.53
N ALA A 96 -5.82 -17.78 16.68
CA ALA A 96 -6.98 -16.96 16.94
C ALA A 96 -8.28 -17.78 16.88
N THR A 97 -9.01 -17.80 17.99
CA THR A 97 -10.38 -18.33 18.12
C THR A 97 -11.43 -17.21 18.13
N GLU A 98 -10.99 -15.99 18.40
CA GLU A 98 -11.81 -14.79 18.50
C GLU A 98 -11.35 -13.72 17.52
N TYR A 99 -12.29 -12.96 16.97
CA TYR A 99 -11.99 -11.88 16.01
C TYR A 99 -10.96 -10.87 16.54
N TRP A 100 -11.06 -10.46 17.81
CA TRP A 100 -10.14 -9.49 18.43
C TRP A 100 -8.69 -9.97 18.49
N VAL A 101 -8.50 -11.29 18.61
CA VAL A 101 -7.16 -11.89 18.59
C VAL A 101 -6.53 -11.76 17.21
N ILE A 102 -7.34 -11.88 16.13
CA ILE A 102 -6.88 -11.62 14.77
C ILE A 102 -6.41 -10.18 14.62
N ILE A 103 -7.22 -9.21 15.06
CA ILE A 103 -6.87 -7.78 15.01
C ILE A 103 -5.57 -7.52 15.79
N LEU A 104 -5.45 -8.04 17.01
CA LEU A 104 -4.23 -7.90 17.81
C LEU A 104 -3.01 -8.52 17.10
N GLY A 105 -3.17 -9.72 16.55
CA GLY A 105 -2.15 -10.38 15.74
C GLY A 105 -1.70 -9.50 14.57
N ARG A 106 -2.65 -8.88 13.84
CA ARG A 106 -2.37 -7.99 12.71
C ARG A 106 -1.65 -6.70 13.13
N VAL A 107 -2.03 -6.10 14.26
CA VAL A 107 -1.34 -4.93 14.85
C VAL A 107 0.11 -5.27 15.18
N ILE A 108 0.34 -6.40 15.86
CA ILE A 108 1.69 -6.84 16.24
C ILE A 108 2.52 -7.20 15.00
N GLN A 109 1.94 -7.91 14.02
CA GLN A 109 2.58 -8.16 12.73
C GLN A 109 3.02 -6.86 12.05
N ALA A 110 2.14 -5.87 11.98
CA ALA A 110 2.42 -4.59 11.32
C ALA A 110 3.54 -3.83 12.02
N ALA A 111 3.55 -3.81 13.36
CA ALA A 111 4.63 -3.22 14.14
C ALA A 111 5.99 -3.86 13.80
N GLY A 112 6.03 -5.19 13.69
CA GLY A 112 7.23 -5.91 13.30
C GLY A 112 7.64 -5.68 11.84
N ALA A 113 6.69 -5.75 10.90
CA ALA A 113 6.94 -5.58 9.47
C ALA A 113 7.38 -4.15 9.10
N SER A 114 7.06 -3.15 9.92
CA SER A 114 7.32 -1.74 9.66
C SER A 114 8.81 -1.39 9.49
N VAL A 115 9.73 -2.26 9.90
CA VAL A 115 11.18 -2.10 9.67
C VAL A 115 11.57 -2.34 8.20
N LEU A 116 10.79 -3.08 7.44
CA LEU A 116 11.17 -3.56 6.10
C LEU A 116 11.22 -2.46 5.04
N PRO A 117 10.31 -1.47 4.96
CA PRO A 117 10.42 -0.36 4.00
C PRO A 117 11.72 0.43 4.16
N ALA A 118 12.09 0.75 5.40
CA ALA A 118 13.36 1.43 5.69
C ALA A 118 14.55 0.56 5.26
N THR A 119 14.53 -0.73 5.57
CA THR A 119 15.58 -1.68 5.21
C THR A 119 15.74 -1.83 3.70
N ALA A 120 14.63 -1.85 2.95
CA ALA A 120 14.61 -1.91 1.49
C ALA A 120 15.32 -0.73 0.82
N MET A 121 15.38 0.42 1.49
CA MET A 121 16.10 1.61 1.05
C MET A 121 17.54 1.67 1.60
N ILE A 122 17.73 1.34 2.87
CA ILE A 122 19.02 1.49 3.56
C ILE A 122 20.05 0.50 3.04
N ILE A 123 19.70 -0.76 2.84
CA ILE A 123 20.66 -1.79 2.38
C ILE A 123 21.26 -1.43 1.02
N PRO A 124 20.47 -1.09 -0.05
CA PRO A 124 21.03 -0.67 -1.32
C PRO A 124 21.94 0.57 -1.23
N VAL A 125 21.57 1.55 -0.39
CA VAL A 125 22.32 2.80 -0.29
C VAL A 125 23.61 2.62 0.50
N ARG A 126 23.61 1.79 1.56
CA ARG A 126 24.72 1.66 2.50
C ARG A 126 25.76 0.61 2.06
N TYR A 127 25.33 -0.48 1.45
CA TYR A 127 26.19 -1.61 1.13
C TYR A 127 26.63 -1.68 -0.33
N PHE A 128 26.06 -0.81 -1.21
CA PHE A 128 26.43 -0.79 -2.63
C PHE A 128 27.11 0.54 -3.01
N ALA A 129 28.11 0.44 -3.89
CA ALA A 129 28.75 1.61 -4.49
C ALA A 129 27.71 2.45 -5.29
N PRO A 130 27.89 3.79 -5.41
CA PRO A 130 26.93 4.67 -6.05
C PRO A 130 26.44 4.19 -7.42
N GLU A 131 27.33 3.61 -8.23
CA GLU A 131 27.06 3.13 -9.59
C GLU A 131 26.15 1.89 -9.60
N LYS A 132 26.14 1.11 -8.51
CA LYS A 132 25.37 -0.14 -8.36
C LYS A 132 24.07 0.04 -7.54
N ARG A 133 23.86 1.20 -6.90
CA ARG A 133 22.70 1.48 -6.04
C ARG A 133 21.38 1.39 -6.80
N GLY A 134 21.33 1.92 -8.03
CA GLY A 134 20.14 1.84 -8.87
C GLY A 134 19.72 0.39 -9.16
N ARG A 135 20.69 -0.49 -9.47
CA ARG A 135 20.43 -1.93 -9.65
C ARG A 135 19.91 -2.56 -8.36
N ALA A 136 20.51 -2.27 -7.21
CA ALA A 136 20.12 -2.84 -5.93
C ALA A 136 18.71 -2.38 -5.50
N LEU A 137 18.38 -1.09 -5.66
CA LEU A 137 17.03 -0.56 -5.43
C LEU A 137 15.99 -1.19 -6.37
N GLY A 138 16.35 -1.34 -7.65
CA GLY A 138 15.50 -2.03 -8.64
C GLY A 138 15.24 -3.49 -8.25
N THR A 139 16.24 -4.19 -7.72
CA THR A 139 16.09 -5.57 -7.25
C THR A 139 15.18 -5.65 -6.03
N SER A 140 15.26 -4.69 -5.08
CA SER A 140 14.31 -4.59 -3.96
C SER A 140 12.88 -4.32 -4.46
N ALA A 141 12.70 -3.44 -5.45
CA ALA A 141 11.40 -3.16 -6.04
C ALA A 141 10.79 -4.39 -6.73
N VAL A 142 11.61 -5.25 -7.36
CA VAL A 142 11.14 -6.54 -7.90
C VAL A 142 10.62 -7.44 -6.78
N GLY A 143 11.30 -7.49 -5.61
CA GLY A 143 10.81 -8.24 -4.46
C GLY A 143 9.42 -7.77 -3.98
N LEU A 144 9.22 -6.45 -3.90
CA LEU A 144 7.92 -5.86 -3.56
C LEU A 144 6.84 -6.22 -4.58
N ALA A 145 7.15 -6.11 -5.89
CA ALA A 145 6.22 -6.44 -6.96
C ALA A 145 5.83 -7.93 -6.98
N LEU A 146 6.80 -8.82 -6.79
CA LEU A 146 6.55 -10.26 -6.69
C LEU A 146 5.71 -10.60 -5.46
N GLY A 147 5.96 -9.98 -4.31
CA GLY A 147 5.14 -10.16 -3.12
C GLY A 147 3.68 -9.79 -3.36
N ASN A 148 3.43 -8.65 -4.00
CA ASN A 148 2.07 -8.23 -4.38
C ASN A 148 1.40 -9.22 -5.35
N ALA A 149 2.13 -9.72 -6.35
CA ALA A 149 1.59 -10.64 -7.34
C ALA A 149 1.32 -12.04 -6.76
N LEU A 150 2.19 -12.52 -5.88
CA LEU A 150 2.08 -13.85 -5.28
C LEU A 150 1.05 -13.93 -4.15
N GLY A 151 0.65 -12.81 -3.55
CA GLY A 151 -0.31 -12.80 -2.45
C GLY A 151 -1.64 -13.49 -2.76
N PRO A 152 -2.39 -13.07 -3.80
CA PRO A 152 -3.63 -13.73 -4.20
C PRO A 152 -3.44 -15.20 -4.59
N VAL A 153 -2.30 -15.53 -5.24
CA VAL A 153 -1.96 -16.92 -5.62
C VAL A 153 -1.79 -17.78 -4.38
N ALA A 154 -0.97 -17.32 -3.43
CA ALA A 154 -0.73 -18.02 -2.18
C ALA A 154 -2.02 -18.19 -1.37
N ALA A 155 -2.85 -17.14 -1.32
CA ALA A 155 -4.15 -17.20 -0.66
C ALA A 155 -5.06 -18.26 -1.28
N GLY A 156 -5.22 -18.26 -2.62
CA GLY A 156 -6.03 -19.23 -3.33
C GLY A 156 -5.55 -20.67 -3.11
N LEU A 157 -4.23 -20.90 -3.15
CA LEU A 157 -3.64 -22.21 -2.89
C LEU A 157 -3.86 -22.65 -1.43
N ILE A 158 -3.54 -21.80 -0.46
CA ILE A 158 -3.68 -22.15 0.96
C ILE A 158 -5.12 -22.49 1.32
N THR A 159 -6.08 -21.70 0.86
CA THR A 159 -7.49 -21.91 1.15
C THR A 159 -8.07 -23.14 0.42
N SER A 160 -7.41 -23.64 -0.66
CA SER A 160 -7.80 -24.90 -1.28
C SER A 160 -7.41 -26.14 -0.48
N PHE A 161 -6.37 -26.03 0.36
CA PHE A 161 -5.89 -27.14 1.19
C PHE A 161 -6.40 -27.11 2.63
N GLY A 162 -7.00 -26.00 3.07
CA GLY A 162 -7.47 -25.87 4.46
C GLY A 162 -7.91 -24.47 4.84
N SER A 163 -7.79 -24.16 6.12
CA SER A 163 -8.23 -22.91 6.71
C SER A 163 -7.35 -21.72 6.30
N TRP A 164 -7.95 -20.55 6.16
CA TRP A 164 -7.26 -19.25 6.02
C TRP A 164 -6.19 -19.00 7.12
N ARG A 165 -6.31 -19.66 8.28
CA ARG A 165 -5.31 -19.57 9.36
C ARG A 165 -3.92 -19.98 8.91
N LEU A 166 -3.81 -20.90 7.94
CA LEU A 166 -2.52 -21.32 7.38
C LEU A 166 -1.76 -20.17 6.69
N MET A 167 -2.41 -19.06 6.35
CA MET A 167 -1.73 -17.86 5.87
C MET A 167 -0.79 -17.26 6.94
N PHE A 168 -1.14 -17.41 8.22
CA PHE A 168 -0.25 -17.00 9.30
C PHE A 168 0.99 -17.90 9.40
N VAL A 169 0.89 -19.18 9.04
CA VAL A 169 2.08 -20.07 8.95
C VAL A 169 3.03 -19.58 7.85
N LEU A 170 2.48 -19.22 6.68
CA LEU A 170 3.29 -18.66 5.59
C LEU A 170 3.96 -17.33 6.01
N SER A 171 3.28 -16.57 6.86
CA SER A 171 3.81 -15.33 7.44
C SER A 171 4.98 -15.54 8.40
N LEU A 172 5.26 -16.77 8.86
CA LEU A 172 6.46 -17.07 9.67
C LEU A 172 7.73 -17.23 8.83
N LEU A 173 7.61 -17.43 7.50
CA LEU A 173 8.76 -17.67 6.62
C LEU A 173 9.81 -16.53 6.63
N PRO A 174 9.47 -15.24 6.74
CA PRO A 174 10.48 -14.19 6.92
C PRO A 174 11.45 -14.43 8.10
N LEU A 175 11.00 -15.11 9.14
CA LEU A 175 11.87 -15.43 10.28
C LEU A 175 13.06 -16.31 9.89
N LEU A 176 12.92 -17.16 8.88
CA LEU A 176 14.00 -18.00 8.36
C LEU A 176 15.14 -17.18 7.74
N THR A 177 14.89 -15.92 7.38
CA THR A 177 15.91 -15.03 6.84
C THR A 177 16.77 -14.37 7.94
N LEU A 178 16.34 -14.42 9.19
CA LEU A 178 17.00 -13.79 10.33
C LEU A 178 18.48 -14.22 10.53
N PRO A 179 18.84 -15.52 10.48
CA PRO A 179 20.24 -15.94 10.63
C PRO A 179 21.15 -15.32 9.57
N PHE A 180 20.64 -15.18 8.34
CA PHE A 180 21.37 -14.58 7.23
C PHE A 180 21.55 -13.08 7.40
N PHE A 181 20.53 -12.33 7.83
CA PHE A 181 20.68 -10.93 8.19
C PHE A 181 21.70 -10.75 9.31
N ARG A 182 21.68 -11.59 10.33
CA ARG A 182 22.65 -11.53 11.43
C ARG A 182 24.08 -11.84 10.97
N LYS A 183 24.25 -12.64 9.92
CA LYS A 183 25.55 -12.99 9.33
C LYS A 183 26.12 -11.88 8.45
N TYR A 184 25.27 -11.26 7.60
CA TYR A 184 25.75 -10.35 6.55
C TYR A 184 25.67 -8.85 6.92
N LEU A 185 24.84 -8.47 7.90
CA LEU A 185 24.77 -7.09 8.36
C LEU A 185 25.93 -6.79 9.33
N ASP A 186 26.49 -5.59 9.17
CA ASP A 186 27.50 -5.05 10.08
C ASP A 186 26.90 -4.64 11.45
N ASN A 187 27.80 -4.33 12.40
CA ASN A 187 27.44 -3.84 13.73
C ASN A 187 27.49 -2.30 13.82
N ALA A 188 27.56 -1.60 12.68
CA ALA A 188 27.68 -0.15 12.70
C ALA A 188 26.39 0.48 13.26
N LYS A 189 26.58 1.39 14.21
CA LYS A 189 25.52 2.24 14.75
C LYS A 189 25.36 3.47 13.86
N GLY A 190 24.14 3.96 13.72
CA GLY A 190 23.85 5.23 13.09
C GLY A 190 24.26 6.42 13.98
N LYS A 191 24.11 7.63 13.47
CA LYS A 191 24.31 8.88 14.22
C LYS A 191 23.06 9.17 15.06
N ALA A 192 23.23 9.68 16.29
CA ALA A 192 22.14 9.96 17.19
C ALA A 192 21.23 11.07 16.64
N GLY A 193 19.95 10.75 16.42
CA GLY A 193 18.86 11.71 16.16
C GLY A 193 17.75 11.55 17.20
N SER A 194 16.93 12.57 17.42
CA SER A 194 15.74 12.45 18.26
C SER A 194 14.55 11.94 17.45
N ILE A 195 13.69 11.14 18.09
CA ILE A 195 12.50 10.56 17.46
C ILE A 195 11.28 11.13 18.16
N ASP A 196 10.39 11.77 17.40
CA ASP A 196 9.12 12.27 17.93
C ASP A 196 8.07 11.13 17.98
N ILE A 197 8.28 10.22 18.95
CA ILE A 197 7.35 9.09 19.20
C ILE A 197 5.96 9.60 19.55
N LEU A 198 5.87 10.71 20.31
CA LEU A 198 4.60 11.32 20.69
C LEU A 198 3.84 11.82 19.45
N GLY A 199 4.53 12.49 18.51
CA GLY A 199 3.91 12.91 17.25
C GLY A 199 3.41 11.73 16.43
N GLY A 200 4.21 10.67 16.27
CA GLY A 200 3.78 9.44 15.60
C GLY A 200 2.58 8.77 16.27
N GLY A 201 2.60 8.68 17.61
CA GLY A 201 1.50 8.14 18.40
C GLY A 201 0.20 8.94 18.27
N LEU A 202 0.27 10.27 18.34
CA LEU A 202 -0.90 11.14 18.13
C LEU A 202 -1.51 10.98 16.75
N LEU A 203 -0.67 10.85 15.70
CA LEU A 203 -1.16 10.59 14.35
C LEU A 203 -1.86 9.23 14.25
N ALA A 204 -1.24 8.17 14.78
CA ALA A 204 -1.82 6.83 14.77
C ALA A 204 -3.17 6.79 15.51
N VAL A 205 -3.25 7.39 16.69
CA VAL A 205 -4.48 7.48 17.48
C VAL A 205 -5.55 8.30 16.76
N SER A 206 -5.19 9.42 16.13
CA SER A 206 -6.11 10.23 15.32
C SER A 206 -6.71 9.41 14.17
N VAL A 207 -5.88 8.69 13.41
CA VAL A 207 -6.34 7.84 12.32
C VAL A 207 -7.24 6.72 12.86
N ALA A 208 -6.87 6.08 13.98
CA ALA A 208 -7.69 5.05 14.61
C ALA A 208 -9.08 5.58 15.04
N PHE A 209 -9.15 6.79 15.62
CA PHE A 209 -10.43 7.42 15.95
C PHE A 209 -11.28 7.71 14.69
N PHE A 210 -10.69 8.19 13.60
CA PHE A 210 -11.43 8.38 12.34
C PHE A 210 -11.96 7.06 11.77
N LEU A 211 -11.16 5.99 11.80
CA LEU A 211 -11.60 4.67 11.35
C LEU A 211 -12.75 4.14 12.20
N LEU A 212 -12.65 4.26 13.53
CA LEU A 212 -13.73 3.89 14.47
C LEU A 212 -14.97 4.75 14.25
N ALA A 213 -14.79 6.05 14.04
CA ALA A 213 -15.88 6.97 13.76
C ALA A 213 -16.65 6.59 12.48
N ILE A 214 -15.94 6.20 11.42
CA ILE A 214 -16.54 5.75 10.16
C ILE A 214 -17.30 4.44 10.36
N THR A 215 -16.69 3.47 11.06
CA THR A 215 -17.32 2.14 11.24
C THR A 215 -18.50 2.16 12.19
N GLN A 216 -18.42 2.92 13.28
CA GLN A 216 -19.47 3.00 14.31
C GLN A 216 -20.46 4.15 14.11
N MET A 217 -20.18 5.08 13.18
CA MET A 217 -21.00 6.27 12.90
C MET A 217 -21.25 7.13 14.15
N GLN A 218 -20.24 7.22 15.04
CA GLN A 218 -20.34 7.96 16.30
C GLN A 218 -19.67 9.33 16.20
N VAL A 219 -20.45 10.40 16.44
CA VAL A 219 -19.94 11.78 16.39
C VAL A 219 -18.82 12.02 17.41
N LEU A 220 -18.90 11.43 18.61
CA LEU A 220 -17.87 11.59 19.64
C LEU A 220 -16.51 11.09 19.17
N LEU A 221 -16.46 9.99 18.40
CA LEU A 221 -15.22 9.46 17.83
C LEU A 221 -14.66 10.40 16.73
N PHE A 222 -15.51 11.03 15.91
CA PHE A 222 -15.07 12.06 14.98
C PHE A 222 -14.45 13.26 15.71
N LEU A 223 -15.10 13.74 16.75
CA LEU A 223 -14.57 14.85 17.56
C LEU A 223 -13.25 14.47 18.24
N SER A 224 -13.12 13.26 18.75
CA SER A 224 -11.86 12.74 19.33
C SER A 224 -10.74 12.64 18.27
N GLY A 225 -11.09 12.23 17.04
CA GLY A 225 -10.17 12.21 15.92
C GLY A 225 -9.66 13.61 15.56
N PHE A 226 -10.52 14.60 15.48
CA PHE A 226 -10.14 15.99 15.24
C PHE A 226 -9.33 16.59 16.40
N ALA A 227 -9.69 16.29 17.65
CA ALA A 227 -8.94 16.75 18.81
C ALA A 227 -7.52 16.20 18.82
N THR A 228 -7.34 14.89 18.61
CA THR A 228 -6.02 14.26 18.53
C THR A 228 -5.21 14.73 17.32
N LEU A 229 -5.85 15.00 16.18
CA LEU A 229 -5.22 15.62 15.00
C LEU A 229 -4.74 17.06 15.31
N ALA A 230 -5.54 17.84 16.02
CA ALA A 230 -5.15 19.18 16.46
C ALA A 230 -3.92 19.11 17.39
N PHE A 231 -3.90 18.21 18.37
CA PHE A 231 -2.72 17.98 19.23
C PHE A 231 -1.50 17.55 18.41
N PHE A 232 -1.68 16.68 17.41
CA PHE A 232 -0.60 16.31 16.48
C PHE A 232 -0.05 17.54 15.74
N ILE A 233 -0.92 18.38 15.17
CA ILE A 233 -0.53 19.60 14.45
C ILE A 233 0.23 20.58 15.37
N LEU A 234 -0.27 20.76 16.61
CA LEU A 234 0.41 21.59 17.61
C LEU A 234 1.79 21.01 17.97
N ARG A 235 1.87 19.68 18.11
CA ARG A 235 3.12 18.96 18.42
C ARG A 235 4.16 19.15 17.34
N ILE A 236 3.83 18.91 16.05
CA ILE A 236 4.79 19.02 14.95
C ILE A 236 5.27 20.46 14.69
N ARG A 237 4.49 21.48 15.12
CA ARG A 237 4.90 22.90 15.04
C ARG A 237 5.89 23.28 16.14
N LYS A 238 5.87 22.61 17.30
CA LYS A 238 6.69 22.93 18.48
C LYS A 238 7.91 22.02 18.63
N ALA A 239 7.89 20.81 18.06
CA ALA A 239 8.96 19.84 18.20
C ALA A 239 10.22 20.29 17.45
N LYS A 240 11.41 20.13 18.06
CA LYS A 240 12.71 20.42 17.41
C LYS A 240 12.94 19.51 16.20
N GLU A 241 12.61 18.24 16.33
CA GLU A 241 12.66 17.26 15.25
C GLU A 241 11.28 16.61 15.11
N PRO A 242 10.34 17.26 14.37
CA PRO A 242 8.97 16.80 14.30
C PRO A 242 8.86 15.45 13.55
N PHE A 243 7.79 14.69 13.87
CA PHE A 243 7.47 13.44 13.19
C PHE A 243 7.32 13.63 11.68
N ILE A 244 6.60 14.68 11.29
CA ILE A 244 6.50 15.16 9.90
C ILE A 244 7.00 16.61 9.87
N LYS A 245 7.88 16.93 8.92
CA LYS A 245 8.38 18.30 8.74
C LYS A 245 7.33 19.19 8.07
N PRO A 246 6.72 20.18 8.76
CA PRO A 246 5.66 21.02 8.18
C PRO A 246 6.12 21.83 6.96
N ILE A 247 7.43 22.06 6.82
CA ILE A 247 8.00 22.80 5.69
C ILE A 247 7.68 22.16 4.33
N LEU A 248 7.55 20.84 4.27
CA LEU A 248 7.21 20.11 3.04
C LEU A 248 5.85 20.54 2.47
N PHE A 249 4.89 20.86 3.33
CA PHE A 249 3.54 21.29 2.91
C PHE A 249 3.50 22.74 2.39
N LYS A 250 4.55 23.52 2.57
CA LYS A 250 4.67 24.85 1.92
C LYS A 250 4.85 24.72 0.40
N ASN A 251 5.38 23.60 -0.06
CA ASN A 251 5.44 23.29 -1.48
C ASN A 251 4.04 22.87 -1.97
N LYS A 252 3.37 23.79 -2.70
CA LYS A 252 2.02 23.58 -3.23
C LYS A 252 1.94 22.38 -4.17
N ASN A 253 2.95 22.20 -5.03
CA ASN A 253 2.98 21.07 -5.97
C ASN A 253 3.11 19.74 -5.24
N PHE A 254 3.94 19.68 -4.21
CA PHE A 254 4.05 18.49 -3.34
C PHE A 254 2.72 18.17 -2.64
N SER A 255 2.09 19.18 -2.04
CA SER A 255 0.82 18.99 -1.31
C SER A 255 -0.32 18.53 -2.21
N ILE A 256 -0.45 19.13 -3.41
CA ILE A 256 -1.47 18.71 -4.39
C ILE A 256 -1.13 17.31 -4.94
N GLY A 257 0.16 17.03 -5.20
CA GLY A 257 0.60 15.69 -5.60
C GLY A 257 0.23 14.62 -4.58
N LEU A 258 0.45 14.89 -3.28
CA LEU A 258 0.03 14.01 -2.19
C LEU A 258 -1.49 13.79 -2.16
N LEU A 259 -2.27 14.84 -2.36
CA LEU A 259 -3.74 14.73 -2.41
C LEU A 259 -4.19 13.83 -3.57
N LEU A 260 -3.64 14.05 -4.78
CA LEU A 260 -3.98 13.21 -5.94
C LEU A 260 -3.53 11.76 -5.76
N ALA A 261 -2.34 11.54 -5.21
CA ALA A 261 -1.86 10.20 -4.87
C ALA A 261 -2.74 9.52 -3.83
N SER A 262 -3.20 10.25 -2.80
CA SER A 262 -4.11 9.71 -1.79
C SER A 262 -5.46 9.29 -2.39
N MET A 263 -6.04 10.10 -3.29
CA MET A 263 -7.29 9.77 -3.97
C MET A 263 -7.14 8.51 -4.84
N THR A 264 -6.09 8.42 -5.65
CA THR A 264 -5.86 7.25 -6.53
C THR A 264 -5.55 5.99 -5.74
N THR A 265 -4.82 6.11 -4.63
CA THR A 265 -4.54 4.99 -3.74
C THR A 265 -5.79 4.53 -2.98
N ALA A 266 -6.64 5.46 -2.53
CA ALA A 266 -7.94 5.15 -1.94
C ALA A 266 -8.78 4.29 -2.89
N MET A 267 -8.87 4.67 -4.18
CA MET A 267 -9.57 3.88 -5.21
C MET A 267 -8.94 2.50 -5.42
N SER A 268 -7.60 2.41 -5.40
CA SER A 268 -6.85 1.16 -5.54
C SER A 268 -7.19 0.18 -4.43
N PHE A 269 -7.10 0.62 -3.18
CA PHE A 269 -7.40 -0.23 -2.02
C PHE A 269 -8.89 -0.58 -1.92
N SER A 270 -9.78 0.33 -2.33
CA SER A 270 -11.22 0.04 -2.43
C SER A 270 -11.50 -1.10 -3.41
N MET A 271 -10.90 -1.06 -4.62
CA MET A 271 -11.03 -2.15 -5.60
C MET A 271 -10.49 -3.47 -5.03
N THR A 272 -9.31 -3.43 -4.43
CA THR A 272 -8.68 -4.62 -3.83
C THR A 272 -9.52 -5.22 -2.72
N PHE A 273 -10.18 -4.40 -1.89
CA PHE A 273 -11.07 -4.85 -0.82
C PHE A 273 -12.40 -5.36 -1.36
N MET A 274 -13.04 -4.64 -2.30
CA MET A 274 -14.36 -4.99 -2.82
C MET A 274 -14.33 -6.25 -3.69
N THR A 275 -13.25 -6.48 -4.45
CA THR A 275 -13.19 -7.57 -5.43
C THR A 275 -13.44 -8.95 -4.80
N PRO A 276 -12.75 -9.38 -3.75
CA PRO A 276 -13.08 -10.64 -3.08
C PRO A 276 -14.48 -10.66 -2.48
N GLN A 277 -14.94 -9.52 -1.95
CA GLN A 277 -16.27 -9.43 -1.33
C GLN A 277 -17.39 -9.70 -2.35
N PHE A 278 -17.39 -9.02 -3.50
CA PHE A 278 -18.45 -9.27 -4.50
C PHE A 278 -18.30 -10.62 -5.18
N LEU A 279 -17.08 -11.10 -5.44
CA LEU A 279 -16.86 -12.43 -5.99
C LEU A 279 -17.41 -13.54 -5.07
N SER A 280 -17.31 -13.35 -3.76
CA SER A 280 -17.93 -14.25 -2.78
C SER A 280 -19.45 -14.05 -2.69
N ALA A 281 -19.92 -12.80 -2.52
CA ALA A 281 -21.32 -12.50 -2.22
C ALA A 281 -22.24 -12.62 -3.44
N VAL A 282 -21.78 -12.17 -4.63
CA VAL A 282 -22.60 -12.11 -5.85
C VAL A 282 -22.35 -13.31 -6.76
N ASN A 283 -21.08 -13.72 -6.91
CA ASN A 283 -20.71 -14.85 -7.77
C ASN A 283 -20.64 -16.19 -7.02
N GLY A 284 -20.74 -16.21 -5.69
CA GLY A 284 -20.71 -17.45 -4.89
C GLY A 284 -19.36 -18.18 -4.91
N LEU A 285 -18.25 -17.49 -5.26
CA LEU A 285 -16.96 -18.13 -5.39
C LEU A 285 -16.33 -18.45 -4.04
N THR A 286 -15.63 -19.59 -3.98
CA THR A 286 -14.78 -19.93 -2.84
C THR A 286 -13.51 -19.07 -2.81
N PRO A 287 -12.83 -18.88 -1.66
CA PRO A 287 -11.60 -18.13 -1.58
C PRO A 287 -10.51 -18.61 -2.54
N SER A 288 -10.42 -19.93 -2.76
CA SER A 288 -9.51 -20.53 -3.74
C SER A 288 -9.77 -20.01 -5.15
N ASN A 289 -11.02 -20.06 -5.61
CA ASN A 289 -11.39 -19.55 -6.93
C ASN A 289 -11.19 -18.04 -7.05
N ILE A 290 -11.49 -17.28 -5.98
CA ILE A 290 -11.23 -15.84 -5.92
C ILE A 290 -9.73 -15.56 -6.11
N GLY A 291 -8.87 -16.30 -5.41
CA GLY A 291 -7.43 -16.21 -5.59
C GLY A 291 -7.02 -16.37 -7.05
N PHE A 292 -7.51 -17.42 -7.73
CA PHE A 292 -7.19 -17.66 -9.14
C PHE A 292 -7.72 -16.59 -10.10
N VAL A 293 -8.90 -16.01 -9.83
CA VAL A 293 -9.45 -14.88 -10.62
C VAL A 293 -8.54 -13.65 -10.58
N LEU A 294 -7.83 -13.43 -9.47
CA LEU A 294 -6.93 -12.29 -9.30
C LEU A 294 -5.55 -12.48 -9.96
N VAL A 295 -5.13 -13.72 -10.23
CA VAL A 295 -3.81 -14.06 -10.77
C VAL A 295 -3.50 -13.37 -12.11
N PRO A 296 -4.37 -13.40 -13.15
CA PRO A 296 -4.06 -12.77 -14.43
C PRO A 296 -3.76 -11.27 -14.30
N ALA A 297 -4.53 -10.57 -13.46
CA ALA A 297 -4.34 -9.15 -13.21
C ALA A 297 -3.02 -8.86 -12.48
N ALA A 298 -2.64 -9.69 -11.51
CA ALA A 298 -1.38 -9.56 -10.79
C ALA A 298 -0.17 -9.79 -11.71
N ILE A 299 -0.21 -10.82 -12.56
CA ILE A 299 0.85 -11.11 -13.54
C ILE A 299 0.96 -9.99 -14.56
N ALA A 300 -0.18 -9.54 -15.12
CA ALA A 300 -0.20 -8.46 -16.10
C ALA A 300 0.41 -7.16 -15.55
N SER A 301 0.06 -6.78 -14.30
CA SER A 301 0.60 -5.59 -13.67
C SER A 301 2.10 -5.69 -13.40
N ALA A 302 2.60 -6.86 -12.99
CA ALA A 302 4.03 -7.09 -12.76
C ALA A 302 4.84 -6.96 -14.07
N ILE A 303 4.35 -7.52 -15.19
CA ILE A 303 4.99 -7.44 -16.50
C ILE A 303 4.94 -6.01 -17.05
N MET A 304 3.77 -5.36 -16.94
CA MET A 304 3.53 -4.03 -17.49
C MET A 304 4.19 -2.91 -16.70
N GLY A 305 4.54 -3.10 -15.44
CA GLY A 305 5.19 -2.09 -14.59
C GLY A 305 6.46 -1.52 -15.22
N ARG A 306 7.34 -2.38 -15.80
CA ARG A 306 8.55 -1.94 -16.53
C ARG A 306 8.22 -1.09 -17.75
N LYS A 307 7.15 -1.44 -18.50
CA LYS A 307 6.70 -0.65 -19.66
C LYS A 307 6.14 0.70 -19.22
N GLY A 308 5.41 0.75 -18.10
CA GLY A 308 4.94 2.00 -17.50
C GLY A 308 6.08 2.96 -17.17
N GLY A 309 7.13 2.48 -16.50
CA GLY A 309 8.33 3.26 -16.24
C GLY A 309 8.94 3.85 -17.51
N ARG A 310 9.10 3.04 -18.55
CA ARG A 310 9.62 3.50 -19.85
C ARG A 310 8.73 4.56 -20.50
N VAL A 311 7.40 4.45 -20.41
CA VAL A 311 6.47 5.47 -20.92
C VAL A 311 6.65 6.79 -20.15
N ALA A 312 6.80 6.73 -18.80
CA ALA A 312 7.07 7.92 -18.01
C ALA A 312 8.37 8.63 -18.45
N ASP A 313 9.43 7.85 -18.70
CA ASP A 313 10.73 8.38 -19.12
C ASP A 313 10.72 8.98 -20.53
N THR A 314 9.98 8.37 -21.47
CA THR A 314 10.00 8.78 -22.89
C THR A 314 8.91 9.78 -23.27
N ARG A 315 7.72 9.68 -22.68
CA ARG A 315 6.53 10.50 -22.98
C ARG A 315 6.11 11.43 -21.85
N GLY A 316 6.79 11.33 -20.70
CA GLY A 316 6.50 12.12 -19.49
C GLY A 316 5.38 11.54 -18.62
N ASN A 317 5.33 12.05 -17.38
CA ASN A 317 4.39 11.57 -16.37
C ASN A 317 2.92 11.79 -16.77
N PHE A 318 2.59 12.91 -17.43
CA PHE A 318 1.20 13.20 -17.85
C PHE A 318 0.66 12.14 -18.82
N ALA A 319 1.46 11.71 -19.78
CA ALA A 319 1.06 10.65 -20.73
C ALA A 319 0.75 9.34 -19.98
N LEU A 320 1.58 8.99 -18.99
CA LEU A 320 1.36 7.79 -18.19
C LEU A 320 0.12 7.91 -17.28
N VAL A 321 -0.11 9.08 -16.65
CA VAL A 321 -1.33 9.36 -15.87
C VAL A 321 -2.57 9.23 -16.74
N PHE A 322 -2.55 9.76 -17.95
CA PHE A 322 -3.68 9.68 -18.88
C PHE A 322 -4.00 8.22 -19.26
N ILE A 323 -2.99 7.44 -19.67
CA ILE A 323 -3.15 6.01 -19.99
C ILE A 323 -3.66 5.23 -18.77
N ALA A 324 -3.07 5.47 -17.60
CA ALA A 324 -3.49 4.84 -16.35
C ALA A 324 -4.96 5.12 -16.04
N SER A 325 -5.36 6.38 -16.22
CA SER A 325 -6.75 6.81 -15.93
C SER A 325 -7.76 6.22 -16.91
N VAL A 326 -7.40 6.10 -18.19
CA VAL A 326 -8.24 5.39 -19.17
C VAL A 326 -8.44 3.93 -18.74
N PHE A 327 -7.39 3.25 -18.32
CA PHE A 327 -7.46 1.86 -17.89
C PHE A 327 -8.30 1.70 -16.61
N ILE A 328 -8.10 2.59 -15.61
CA ILE A 328 -8.87 2.59 -14.37
C ILE A 328 -10.34 2.92 -14.63
N PHE A 329 -10.61 3.92 -15.46
CA PHE A 329 -11.97 4.30 -15.86
C PHE A 329 -12.70 3.13 -16.52
N LEU A 330 -12.07 2.49 -17.51
CA LEU A 330 -12.61 1.31 -18.17
C LEU A 330 -12.89 0.18 -17.18
N ALA A 331 -11.93 -0.11 -16.30
CA ALA A 331 -12.09 -1.17 -15.30
C ALA A 331 -13.27 -0.90 -14.36
N PHE A 332 -13.38 0.32 -13.81
CA PHE A 332 -14.48 0.65 -12.90
C PHE A 332 -15.83 0.70 -13.61
N SER A 333 -15.89 1.24 -14.82
CA SER A 333 -17.13 1.27 -15.62
C SER A 333 -17.58 -0.13 -16.01
N LEU A 334 -16.63 -0.99 -16.43
CA LEU A 334 -16.94 -2.37 -16.77
C LEU A 334 -17.31 -3.20 -15.52
N LEU A 335 -16.61 -3.04 -14.39
CA LEU A 335 -16.98 -3.68 -13.13
C LEU A 335 -18.37 -3.23 -12.66
N SER A 336 -18.68 -1.93 -12.79
CA SER A 336 -20.02 -1.42 -12.46
C SER A 336 -21.12 -2.08 -13.29
N THR A 337 -20.84 -2.36 -14.58
CA THR A 337 -21.84 -2.88 -15.53
C THR A 337 -21.91 -4.41 -15.51
N PHE A 338 -20.78 -5.07 -15.46
CA PHE A 338 -20.66 -6.53 -15.61
C PHE A 338 -20.46 -7.27 -14.28
N ILE A 339 -20.84 -6.66 -13.17
CA ILE A 339 -20.79 -7.35 -11.87
C ILE A 339 -21.77 -8.53 -11.85
N GLY A 340 -21.29 -9.67 -11.35
CA GLY A 340 -22.11 -10.92 -11.32
C GLY A 340 -22.05 -11.76 -12.60
N VAL A 341 -21.36 -11.32 -13.67
CA VAL A 341 -21.07 -12.18 -14.82
C VAL A 341 -19.99 -13.23 -14.50
N SER A 342 -19.63 -14.06 -15.47
CA SER A 342 -18.65 -15.11 -15.26
C SER A 342 -17.31 -14.58 -14.68
N ALA A 343 -16.69 -15.38 -13.80
CA ALA A 343 -15.42 -15.06 -13.17
C ALA A 343 -14.29 -14.78 -14.19
N PHE A 344 -14.34 -15.43 -15.36
CA PHE A 344 -13.38 -15.22 -16.43
C PHE A 344 -13.45 -13.80 -17.00
N VAL A 345 -14.63 -13.26 -17.26
CA VAL A 345 -14.83 -11.87 -17.73
C VAL A 345 -14.35 -10.89 -16.67
N ILE A 346 -14.66 -11.14 -15.40
CA ILE A 346 -14.18 -10.30 -14.30
C ILE A 346 -12.65 -10.31 -14.23
N ALA A 347 -12.00 -11.48 -14.38
CA ALA A 347 -10.54 -11.58 -14.42
C ALA A 347 -9.91 -10.71 -15.53
N LEU A 348 -10.51 -10.70 -16.73
CA LEU A 348 -10.06 -9.84 -17.83
C LEU A 348 -10.23 -8.34 -17.52
N ILE A 349 -11.35 -7.95 -16.92
CA ILE A 349 -11.58 -6.55 -16.53
C ILE A 349 -10.58 -6.11 -15.48
N LEU A 350 -10.26 -6.96 -14.50
CA LEU A 350 -9.29 -6.68 -13.45
C LEU A 350 -7.87 -6.45 -13.99
N ILE A 351 -7.52 -6.99 -15.16
CA ILE A 351 -6.22 -6.69 -15.81
C ILE A 351 -6.10 -5.20 -16.09
N PHE A 352 -7.13 -4.57 -16.67
CA PHE A 352 -7.13 -3.12 -16.91
C PHE A 352 -7.00 -2.33 -15.60
N GLY A 353 -7.76 -2.70 -14.57
CA GLY A 353 -7.72 -2.06 -13.26
C GLY A 353 -6.33 -2.12 -12.63
N ASN A 354 -5.74 -3.31 -12.52
CA ASN A 354 -4.44 -3.48 -11.86
C ASN A 354 -3.27 -2.87 -12.65
N VAL A 355 -3.26 -2.99 -13.97
CA VAL A 355 -2.26 -2.33 -14.83
C VAL A 355 -2.40 -0.81 -14.73
N GLY A 356 -3.63 -0.29 -14.81
CA GLY A 356 -3.91 1.14 -14.66
C GLY A 356 -3.44 1.68 -13.32
N GLN A 357 -3.70 0.96 -12.22
CA GLN A 357 -3.24 1.35 -10.89
C GLN A 357 -1.71 1.31 -10.75
N THR A 358 -1.05 0.31 -11.34
CA THR A 358 0.41 0.23 -11.37
C THR A 358 1.01 1.44 -12.10
N PHE A 359 0.44 1.80 -13.25
CA PHE A 359 0.88 2.98 -14.00
C PHE A 359 0.63 4.28 -13.24
N MET A 360 -0.52 4.39 -12.57
CA MET A 360 -0.86 5.54 -11.74
C MET A 360 0.12 5.69 -10.57
N GLN A 361 0.44 4.61 -9.87
CA GLN A 361 1.39 4.61 -8.77
C GLN A 361 2.79 5.05 -9.22
N ILE A 362 3.27 4.55 -10.37
CA ILE A 362 4.57 4.94 -10.96
C ILE A 362 4.57 6.44 -11.27
N SER A 363 3.55 6.92 -11.97
CA SER A 363 3.48 8.32 -12.39
C SER A 363 3.33 9.28 -11.23
N MET A 364 2.51 8.96 -10.21
CA MET A 364 2.34 9.79 -9.02
C MET A 364 3.62 9.84 -8.18
N SER A 365 4.27 8.70 -7.95
CA SER A 365 5.55 8.65 -7.23
C SER A 365 6.62 9.48 -7.95
N ASN A 366 6.69 9.38 -9.27
CA ASN A 366 7.62 10.14 -10.09
C ASN A 366 7.33 11.65 -10.06
N THR A 367 6.05 12.02 -10.24
CA THR A 367 5.63 13.43 -10.17
C THR A 367 5.95 14.05 -8.81
N ILE A 368 5.63 13.36 -7.72
CA ILE A 368 5.87 13.86 -6.36
C ILE A 368 7.37 13.97 -6.09
N SER A 369 8.18 12.98 -6.48
CA SER A 369 9.62 13.04 -6.30
C SER A 369 10.28 14.22 -7.00
N GLN A 370 9.75 14.62 -8.18
CA GLN A 370 10.25 15.78 -8.95
C GLN A 370 9.89 17.14 -8.31
N THR A 371 8.96 17.17 -7.36
CA THR A 371 8.61 18.41 -6.62
C THR A 371 9.52 18.65 -5.42
N LEU A 372 10.38 17.72 -5.08
CA LEU A 372 11.23 17.72 -3.88
C LEU A 372 12.71 17.98 -4.24
N SER A 373 13.44 18.63 -3.35
CA SER A 373 14.90 18.68 -3.42
C SER A 373 15.51 17.29 -3.17
N LYS A 374 16.79 17.11 -3.55
CA LYS A 374 17.50 15.83 -3.31
C LYS A 374 17.54 15.47 -1.83
N GLU A 375 17.68 16.46 -0.96
CA GLU A 375 17.74 16.33 0.50
C GLU A 375 16.37 15.97 1.10
N GLU A 376 15.28 16.43 0.48
CA GLU A 376 13.91 16.20 0.94
C GLU A 376 13.27 14.92 0.38
N THR A 377 13.81 14.38 -0.72
CA THR A 377 13.21 13.24 -1.45
C THR A 377 12.97 12.04 -0.54
N GLY A 378 13.92 11.67 0.30
CA GLY A 378 13.77 10.53 1.21
C GLY A 378 12.61 10.70 2.20
N VAL A 379 12.53 11.86 2.84
CA VAL A 379 11.48 12.17 3.83
C VAL A 379 10.12 12.33 3.14
N GLY A 380 10.09 13.01 1.99
CA GLY A 380 8.86 13.24 1.22
C GLY A 380 8.27 11.95 0.66
N MET A 381 9.10 11.03 0.14
CA MET A 381 8.63 9.72 -0.34
C MET A 381 8.19 8.80 0.81
N GLY A 382 8.82 8.90 1.98
CA GLY A 382 8.34 8.23 3.19
C GLY A 382 6.96 8.75 3.61
N LEU A 383 6.75 10.06 3.55
CA LEU A 383 5.45 10.69 3.81
C LEU A 383 4.39 10.26 2.79
N LEU A 384 4.74 10.18 1.50
CA LEU A 384 3.87 9.65 0.45
C LEU A 384 3.42 8.23 0.78
N SER A 385 4.36 7.34 1.14
CA SER A 385 4.04 5.96 1.51
C SER A 385 3.09 5.88 2.70
N MET A 386 3.35 6.67 3.75
CA MET A 386 2.48 6.72 4.92
C MET A 386 1.06 7.21 4.57
N ILE A 387 0.95 8.30 3.82
CA ILE A 387 -0.35 8.84 3.39
C ILE A 387 -1.09 7.83 2.52
N ASN A 388 -0.42 7.12 1.63
CA ASN A 388 -1.02 6.08 0.81
C ASN A 388 -1.64 4.98 1.66
N PHE A 389 -0.94 4.46 2.67
CA PHE A 389 -1.51 3.42 3.55
C PHE A 389 -2.67 3.94 4.40
N ILE A 390 -2.57 5.16 4.94
CA ILE A 390 -3.67 5.79 5.70
C ILE A 390 -4.89 6.00 4.81
N SER A 391 -4.72 6.55 3.59
CA SER A 391 -5.80 6.76 2.63
C SER A 391 -6.45 5.44 2.21
N GLY A 392 -5.65 4.39 2.02
CA GLY A 392 -6.14 3.04 1.74
C GLY A 392 -6.97 2.48 2.89
N ALA A 393 -6.49 2.61 4.13
CA ALA A 393 -7.22 2.17 5.32
C ALA A 393 -8.56 2.90 5.48
N MET A 394 -8.56 4.23 5.31
CA MET A 394 -9.79 5.03 5.37
C MET A 394 -10.78 4.63 4.26
N ALA A 395 -10.30 4.43 3.03
CA ALA A 395 -11.14 4.03 1.91
C ALA A 395 -11.77 2.65 2.12
N MET A 396 -11.00 1.67 2.62
CA MET A 396 -11.53 0.34 2.97
C MET A 396 -12.62 0.43 4.05
N SER A 397 -12.42 1.26 5.09
CA SER A 397 -13.43 1.44 6.15
C SER A 397 -14.69 2.11 5.62
N VAL A 398 -14.57 3.14 4.78
CA VAL A 398 -15.73 3.81 4.13
C VAL A 398 -16.49 2.82 3.26
N VAL A 399 -15.79 2.11 2.39
CA VAL A 399 -16.41 1.10 1.51
C VAL A 399 -17.05 -0.01 2.33
N GLY A 400 -16.37 -0.53 3.35
CA GLY A 400 -16.91 -1.54 4.26
C GLY A 400 -18.23 -1.06 4.88
N LYS A 401 -18.26 0.22 5.36
CA LYS A 401 -19.47 0.80 5.95
C LYS A 401 -20.60 0.99 4.94
N LEU A 402 -20.29 1.31 3.69
CA LEU A 402 -21.30 1.34 2.64
C LEU A 402 -21.86 -0.06 2.35
N LEU A 403 -21.00 -1.07 2.34
CA LEU A 403 -21.41 -2.47 2.11
C LEU A 403 -22.23 -3.06 3.27
N ASP A 404 -22.09 -2.56 4.51
CA ASP A 404 -22.92 -2.98 5.65
C ASP A 404 -24.42 -2.79 5.39
N LYS A 405 -24.80 -1.84 4.52
CA LYS A 405 -26.20 -1.62 4.15
C LYS A 405 -26.80 -2.77 3.34
N GLY A 406 -25.95 -3.70 2.87
CA GLY A 406 -26.40 -4.83 2.06
C GLY A 406 -26.90 -4.42 0.68
N SER A 407 -27.97 -5.06 0.23
CA SER A 407 -28.62 -4.70 -1.05
C SER A 407 -29.30 -3.32 -0.96
N THR A 408 -29.27 -2.59 -2.05
CA THR A 408 -29.95 -1.29 -2.17
C THR A 408 -30.85 -1.28 -3.39
N SER A 409 -32.03 -0.64 -3.27
CA SER A 409 -32.91 -0.38 -4.39
C SER A 409 -32.37 0.74 -5.30
N LEU A 410 -31.43 1.59 -4.80
CA LEU A 410 -30.82 2.62 -5.61
C LEU A 410 -29.93 1.99 -6.68
N LYS A 411 -30.26 2.21 -7.94
CA LYS A 411 -29.64 1.66 -9.12
C LYS A 411 -29.09 2.79 -9.98
N LEU A 412 -27.81 3.15 -9.80
CA LEU A 412 -27.17 4.19 -10.62
C LEU A 412 -26.84 3.66 -12.02
N ASN A 413 -26.52 2.38 -12.15
CA ASN A 413 -26.28 1.74 -13.42
C ASN A 413 -27.49 0.86 -13.81
N PRO A 414 -28.28 1.24 -14.86
CA PRO A 414 -29.49 0.51 -15.24
C PRO A 414 -29.23 -0.90 -15.78
N PHE A 415 -28.01 -1.20 -16.21
CA PHE A 415 -27.65 -2.49 -16.81
C PHE A 415 -27.43 -3.62 -15.79
N VAL A 416 -27.38 -3.31 -14.51
CA VAL A 416 -27.20 -4.33 -13.45
C VAL A 416 -28.53 -5.07 -13.22
N ALA A 417 -28.52 -6.40 -13.42
CA ALA A 417 -29.72 -7.22 -13.26
C ALA A 417 -29.94 -7.69 -11.81
N ASN A 418 -28.86 -7.88 -11.03
CA ASN A 418 -28.92 -8.47 -9.69
C ASN A 418 -28.92 -7.39 -8.62
N GLU A 419 -29.95 -7.31 -7.79
CA GLU A 419 -30.06 -6.34 -6.69
C GLU A 419 -28.94 -6.46 -5.66
N ALA A 420 -28.46 -7.66 -5.38
CA ALA A 420 -27.32 -7.88 -4.49
C ALA A 420 -26.02 -7.23 -5.02
N ALA A 421 -25.94 -6.97 -6.32
CA ALA A 421 -24.79 -6.32 -6.95
C ALA A 421 -24.89 -4.78 -6.97
N ASN A 422 -26.09 -4.20 -6.73
CA ASN A 422 -26.31 -2.76 -6.90
C ASN A 422 -25.35 -1.89 -6.07
N MET A 423 -25.09 -2.25 -4.80
CA MET A 423 -24.19 -1.48 -3.94
C MET A 423 -22.77 -1.45 -4.50
N TYR A 424 -22.24 -2.60 -4.91
CA TYR A 424 -20.91 -2.70 -5.51
C TYR A 424 -20.82 -1.94 -6.83
N SER A 425 -21.85 -2.11 -7.69
CA SER A 425 -21.95 -1.41 -8.97
C SER A 425 -21.96 0.12 -8.79
N ASN A 426 -22.76 0.62 -7.85
CA ASN A 426 -22.85 2.05 -7.56
C ASN A 426 -21.49 2.62 -7.10
N ILE A 427 -20.79 1.90 -6.21
CA ILE A 427 -19.47 2.32 -5.72
C ILE A 427 -18.46 2.36 -6.89
N PHE A 428 -18.41 1.34 -7.74
CA PHE A 428 -17.55 1.35 -8.92
C PHE A 428 -17.92 2.45 -9.91
N GLY A 429 -19.22 2.72 -10.11
CA GLY A 429 -19.71 3.82 -10.94
C GLY A 429 -19.22 5.19 -10.43
N VAL A 430 -19.34 5.44 -9.13
CA VAL A 430 -18.80 6.67 -8.51
C VAL A 430 -17.29 6.77 -8.68
N MET A 431 -16.56 5.67 -8.48
CA MET A 431 -15.10 5.65 -8.66
C MET A 431 -14.68 5.92 -10.11
N SER A 432 -15.47 5.48 -11.09
CA SER A 432 -15.21 5.80 -12.51
C SER A 432 -15.33 7.30 -12.80
N LEU A 433 -16.23 8.01 -12.14
CA LEU A 433 -16.33 9.46 -12.26
C LEU A 433 -15.21 10.19 -11.51
N LEU A 434 -14.83 9.69 -10.33
CA LEU A 434 -13.75 10.30 -9.53
C LEU A 434 -12.39 10.24 -10.24
N ILE A 435 -12.08 9.20 -11.03
CA ILE A 435 -10.81 9.16 -11.76
C ILE A 435 -10.73 10.24 -12.84
N LEU A 436 -11.87 10.62 -13.45
CA LEU A 436 -11.92 11.74 -14.40
C LEU A 436 -11.59 13.06 -13.71
N LEU A 437 -12.10 13.26 -12.50
CA LEU A 437 -11.76 14.44 -11.68
C LEU A 437 -10.25 14.46 -11.37
N VAL A 438 -9.65 13.32 -10.99
CA VAL A 438 -8.21 13.22 -10.71
C VAL A 438 -7.38 13.61 -11.93
N VAL A 439 -7.71 13.13 -13.13
CA VAL A 439 -7.00 13.49 -14.37
C VAL A 439 -7.13 14.98 -14.67
N MET A 440 -8.33 15.54 -14.51
CA MET A 440 -8.57 16.94 -14.74
C MET A 440 -7.74 17.82 -13.79
N LEU A 441 -7.72 17.50 -12.49
CA LEU A 441 -6.93 18.20 -11.49
C LEU A 441 -5.42 18.03 -11.76
N TYR A 442 -4.98 16.83 -12.13
CA TYR A 442 -3.60 16.57 -12.49
C TYR A 442 -3.16 17.40 -13.70
N ARG A 443 -3.97 17.43 -14.76
CA ARG A 443 -3.72 18.24 -15.95
C ARG A 443 -3.60 19.72 -15.62
N PHE A 444 -4.50 20.22 -14.79
CA PHE A 444 -4.50 21.62 -14.38
C PHE A 444 -3.24 22.00 -13.61
N GLN A 445 -2.76 21.13 -12.71
CA GLN A 445 -1.63 21.43 -11.84
C GLN A 445 -0.27 21.12 -12.48
N PHE A 446 -0.17 20.00 -13.22
CA PHE A 446 1.09 19.45 -13.73
C PHE A 446 1.17 19.40 -15.26
N GLY A 447 0.07 19.68 -15.96
CA GLY A 447 0.00 19.55 -17.43
C GLY A 447 0.73 20.65 -18.19
N THR A 448 0.94 21.81 -17.60
CA THR A 448 1.57 22.99 -18.25
C THR A 448 3.08 23.08 -18.05
N GLY A 449 3.67 22.23 -17.17
CA GLY A 449 5.08 22.33 -16.75
C GLY A 449 6.10 21.67 -17.69
N VAL A 450 5.69 20.90 -18.71
CA VAL A 450 6.62 20.13 -19.56
C VAL A 450 7.13 20.92 -20.75
N SER A 451 6.49 22.02 -21.13
CA SER A 451 6.93 22.83 -22.31
C SER A 451 8.12 23.77 -22.01
N THR A 452 8.32 24.19 -20.77
CA THR A 452 9.36 25.19 -20.44
C THR A 452 10.74 24.58 -20.18
N LEU A 453 10.82 23.35 -19.63
CA LEU A 453 12.11 22.69 -19.38
C LEU A 453 12.77 22.15 -20.65
N ASN A 454 11.99 21.78 -21.66
CA ASN A 454 12.53 21.34 -22.96
C ASN A 454 12.98 22.50 -23.87
N MET A 455 12.52 23.74 -23.64
CA MET A 455 13.01 24.90 -24.38
C MET A 455 14.36 25.39 -23.85
N THR A 456 14.57 25.39 -22.52
CA THR A 456 15.84 25.81 -21.93
C THR A 456 16.97 24.82 -22.17
N SER A 457 16.70 23.51 -22.29
CA SER A 457 17.73 22.51 -22.62
C SER A 457 18.11 22.50 -24.10
N LYS A 458 17.24 22.96 -25.00
CA LYS A 458 17.56 23.12 -26.43
C LYS A 458 18.31 24.42 -26.73
N VAL A 459 18.09 25.48 -25.95
CA VAL A 459 18.84 26.73 -26.10
C VAL A 459 20.26 26.60 -25.59
N ASN A 460 20.52 25.83 -24.52
CA ASN A 460 21.88 25.57 -24.00
C ASN A 460 22.68 24.51 -24.77
N LYS A 461 22.12 23.85 -25.80
CA LYS A 461 22.88 22.97 -26.69
C LYS A 461 23.29 23.63 -27.99
N ASN A 462 22.83 24.86 -28.25
CA ASN A 462 23.15 25.65 -29.45
C ASN A 462 23.94 26.93 -29.15
N LEU A 463 24.47 27.08 -27.95
CA LEU A 463 25.51 28.00 -27.52
C LEU A 463 26.73 27.19 -27.07
#